data_a4557e86a5fb7ecdca554cf22c753f0c
#
_entry.id   a4557e86a5fb7ecdca554cf22c753f0c
#
_cell.length_a   1.000
_cell.length_b   1.000
_cell.length_c   1.000
_cell.angle_alpha   90.00
_cell.angle_beta   90.00
_cell.angle_gamma   90.00
#
_symmetry.space_group_name_H-M   'P 1'
#
loop_
_entity.id
_entity.type
_entity.pdbx_description
1 polymer ?
#
loop_
_entity_poly.entity_id
_entity_poly.type
_entity_poly.pdbx_seq_one_letter_code
_entity_poly.pdbx_strand_id
1 'polypeptide(L)'
;MLEKYKLKNGATVLLDHVDGVRSASIGLWFRAGSRDETPQEAGAAHFIEHMLFKGTASLSSAELAGRMDDIGAEANAFTSRDCTNYYMRVLDKRMPEAAELLADMLFNSRFDEGDMSTERGVIL
;
A
#
# COMPACT_ATOMS: atom_id res chain seq x y z
N MET A 1 11.76 -16.89 12.88
CA MET A 1 12.46 -16.01 13.85
C MET A 1 12.23 -14.56 13.41
N LEU A 2 11.84 -13.74 14.36
CA LEU A 2 11.58 -12.32 14.09
C LEU A 2 12.87 -11.50 14.23
N GLU A 3 13.21 -10.77 13.18
CA GLU A 3 14.36 -9.87 13.16
C GLU A 3 13.89 -8.42 13.03
N LYS A 4 14.61 -7.51 13.63
CA LYS A 4 14.26 -6.09 13.63
C LYS A 4 15.45 -5.25 13.18
N TYR A 5 15.23 -4.40 12.20
CA TYR A 5 16.25 -3.49 11.66
C TYR A 5 15.74 -2.07 11.67
N LYS A 6 16.65 -1.12 11.79
CA LYS A 6 16.32 0.29 11.68
C LYS A 6 17.06 0.90 10.50
N LEU A 7 16.32 1.53 9.59
CA LEU A 7 16.90 2.19 8.43
C LEU A 7 17.41 3.58 8.79
N LYS A 8 18.25 4.13 7.91
CA LYS A 8 18.85 5.46 8.11
C LYS A 8 17.80 6.56 8.22
N ASN A 9 16.66 6.41 7.54
CA ASN A 9 15.56 7.37 7.59
C ASN A 9 14.66 7.23 8.83
N GLY A 10 15.00 6.31 9.73
CA GLY A 10 14.24 6.07 10.95
C GLY A 10 13.15 4.99 10.84
N ALA A 11 12.88 4.49 9.64
CA ALA A 11 11.89 3.42 9.47
C ALA A 11 12.36 2.13 10.12
N THR A 12 11.42 1.39 10.72
CA THR A 12 11.69 0.09 11.32
C THR A 12 11.26 -1.00 10.34
N VAL A 13 12.13 -1.97 10.11
CA VAL A 13 11.84 -3.16 9.31
C VAL A 13 11.71 -4.37 10.25
N LEU A 14 10.60 -5.07 10.15
CA LEU A 14 10.39 -6.33 10.86
C LEU A 14 10.39 -7.44 9.81
N LEU A 15 11.25 -8.42 10.01
CA LEU A 15 11.37 -9.57 9.13
C LEU A 15 11.09 -10.84 9.92
N ASP A 16 10.11 -11.61 9.49
CA ASP A 16 9.79 -12.90 10.08
C ASP A 16 9.92 -13.98 9.02
N HIS A 17 10.92 -14.83 9.18
CA HIS A 17 11.18 -15.94 8.26
C HIS A 17 10.45 -17.18 8.74
N VAL A 18 9.62 -17.76 7.86
CA VAL A 18 8.88 -18.99 8.14
C VAL A 18 9.35 -20.08 7.18
N ASP A 19 10.00 -21.11 7.73
CA ASP A 19 10.52 -22.22 6.92
C ASP A 19 9.40 -23.02 6.25
N GLY A 20 9.70 -23.50 5.05
CA GLY A 20 8.78 -24.37 4.30
C GLY A 20 7.61 -23.66 3.63
N VAL A 21 7.52 -22.33 3.74
CA VAL A 21 6.47 -21.53 3.11
C VAL A 21 7.03 -20.83 1.86
N ARG A 22 6.30 -20.94 0.75
CA ARG A 22 6.71 -20.34 -0.53
C ARG A 22 5.99 -19.02 -0.82
N SER A 23 5.13 -18.58 0.06
CA SER A 23 4.50 -17.26 -0.02
C SER A 23 5.23 -16.27 0.85
N ALA A 24 5.17 -15.00 0.45
CA ALA A 24 5.75 -13.90 1.21
C ALA A 24 4.78 -12.73 1.23
N SER A 25 4.73 -12.03 2.34
CA SER A 25 3.93 -10.82 2.47
C SER A 25 4.85 -9.65 2.78
N ILE A 26 4.61 -8.53 2.10
CA ILE A 26 5.27 -7.27 2.40
C ILE A 26 4.21 -6.23 2.73
N GLY A 27 4.38 -5.52 3.81
CA GLY A 27 3.44 -4.49 4.22
C GLY A 27 4.15 -3.22 4.66
N LEU A 28 3.55 -2.09 4.33
CA LEU A 28 3.99 -0.77 4.77
C LEU A 28 2.97 -0.25 5.77
N TRP A 29 3.43 0.02 6.98
CA TRP A 29 2.60 0.47 8.09
C TRP A 29 2.91 1.92 8.40
N PHE A 30 1.85 2.72 8.48
CA PHE A 30 1.96 4.14 8.81
C PHE A 30 1.21 4.40 10.11
N ARG A 31 1.82 5.15 11.00
CA ARG A 31 1.18 5.63 12.22
C ARG A 31 0.28 6.82 11.87
N ALA A 32 -0.72 6.57 11.05
CA ALA A 32 -1.70 7.55 10.63
C ALA A 32 -3.03 6.84 10.42
N GLY A 33 -4.05 7.26 11.13
CA GLY A 33 -5.38 6.69 11.05
C GLY A 33 -6.43 7.76 11.27
N SER A 34 -7.69 7.36 11.36
CA SER A 34 -8.79 8.31 11.49
C SER A 34 -8.72 9.15 12.77
N ARG A 35 -8.05 8.65 13.81
CA ARG A 35 -7.81 9.39 15.05
C ARG A 35 -6.98 10.66 14.83
N ASP A 36 -6.06 10.62 13.87
CA ASP A 36 -5.12 11.71 13.61
C ASP A 36 -5.70 12.79 12.69
N GLU A 37 -6.91 12.57 12.18
CA GLU A 37 -7.56 13.50 11.26
C GLU A 37 -8.29 14.62 12.01
N THR A 38 -8.13 15.84 11.54
CA THR A 38 -8.95 16.97 12.00
C THR A 38 -10.35 16.84 11.39
N PRO A 39 -11.36 17.59 11.90
CA PRO A 39 -12.69 17.59 11.27
C PRO A 39 -12.67 17.94 9.78
N GLN A 40 -11.72 18.78 9.35
CA GLN A 40 -11.56 19.16 7.96
C GLN A 40 -10.92 18.06 7.11
N GLU A 41 -10.18 17.16 7.74
CA GLU A 41 -9.49 16.04 7.10
C GLU A 41 -10.23 14.72 7.23
N ALA A 42 -11.42 14.73 7.82
CA ALA A 42 -12.17 13.50 8.08
C ALA A 42 -12.39 12.69 6.81
N GLY A 43 -11.96 11.42 6.85
CA GLY A 43 -12.00 10.50 5.72
C GLY A 43 -10.77 10.55 4.81
N ALA A 44 -9.79 11.41 5.10
CA ALA A 44 -8.60 11.56 4.24
C ALA A 44 -7.79 10.26 4.11
N ALA A 45 -7.54 9.57 5.22
CA ALA A 45 -6.78 8.31 5.18
C ALA A 45 -7.47 7.25 4.32
N HIS A 46 -8.78 7.11 4.46
CA HIS A 46 -9.58 6.19 3.65
C HIS A 46 -9.62 6.60 2.18
N PHE A 47 -9.72 7.89 1.92
CA PHE A 47 -9.68 8.44 0.57
C PHE A 47 -8.34 8.14 -0.11
N ILE A 48 -7.23 8.39 0.58
CA ILE A 48 -5.89 8.09 0.07
C ILE A 48 -5.74 6.59 -0.22
N GLU A 49 -6.25 5.75 0.67
CA GLU A 49 -6.25 4.29 0.46
C GLU A 49 -6.85 3.93 -0.90
N HIS A 50 -8.02 4.47 -1.22
CA HIS A 50 -8.65 4.24 -2.51
C HIS A 50 -7.83 4.79 -3.68
N MET A 51 -7.29 5.99 -3.53
CA MET A 51 -6.54 6.65 -4.61
C MET A 51 -5.24 5.95 -4.98
N LEU A 52 -4.60 5.26 -4.03
CA LEU A 52 -3.34 4.58 -4.31
C LEU A 52 -3.50 3.41 -5.30
N PHE A 53 -4.71 2.86 -5.44
CA PHE A 53 -5.00 1.82 -6.42
C PHE A 53 -5.43 2.36 -7.78
N LYS A 54 -5.47 3.68 -7.98
CA LYS A 54 -5.91 4.33 -9.22
C LYS A 54 -4.79 4.62 -10.21
N GLY A 55 -3.57 4.18 -9.90
CA GLY A 55 -2.43 4.34 -10.78
C GLY A 55 -1.31 5.17 -10.19
N THR A 56 -0.18 5.12 -10.88
CA THR A 56 1.04 5.86 -10.50
C THR A 56 1.43 6.82 -11.62
N ALA A 57 2.51 7.56 -11.42
CA ALA A 57 3.03 8.45 -12.47
C ALA A 57 3.40 7.68 -13.75
N SER A 58 3.83 6.41 -13.61
CA SER A 58 4.27 5.59 -14.73
C SER A 58 3.26 4.53 -15.19
N LEU A 59 2.25 4.22 -14.38
CA LEU A 59 1.28 3.16 -14.65
C LEU A 59 -0.15 3.68 -14.50
N SER A 60 -1.00 3.40 -15.49
CA SER A 60 -2.42 3.64 -15.35
C SER A 60 -3.02 2.65 -14.34
N SER A 61 -4.28 2.88 -13.95
CA SER A 61 -5.01 1.95 -13.07
C SER A 61 -5.04 0.54 -13.65
N ALA A 62 -5.32 0.42 -14.96
CA ALA A 62 -5.37 -0.88 -15.64
C ALA A 62 -3.98 -1.52 -15.73
N GLU A 63 -2.94 -0.75 -16.03
CA GLU A 63 -1.57 -1.24 -16.09
C GLU A 63 -1.08 -1.70 -14.71
N LEU A 64 -1.42 -0.97 -13.66
CA LEU A 64 -1.08 -1.35 -12.29
C LEU A 64 -1.73 -2.68 -11.92
N ALA A 65 -3.02 -2.84 -12.19
CA ALA A 65 -3.73 -4.09 -11.95
C ALA A 65 -3.13 -5.25 -12.76
N GLY A 66 -2.78 -4.99 -14.02
CA GLY A 66 -2.13 -5.98 -14.88
C GLY A 66 -0.78 -6.43 -14.35
N ARG A 67 0.02 -5.52 -13.82
CA ARG A 67 1.32 -5.84 -13.20
C ARG A 67 1.15 -6.69 -11.95
N MET A 68 0.14 -6.40 -11.13
CA MET A 68 -0.19 -7.22 -9.96
C MET A 68 -0.59 -8.64 -10.37
N ASP A 69 -1.43 -8.77 -11.41
CA ASP A 69 -1.84 -10.06 -11.93
C ASP A 69 -0.66 -10.86 -12.47
N ASP A 70 0.26 -10.21 -13.18
CA ASP A 70 1.44 -10.85 -13.78
C ASP A 70 2.34 -11.51 -12.73
N ILE A 71 2.46 -10.90 -11.56
CA ILE A 71 3.28 -11.46 -10.48
C ILE A 71 2.45 -12.28 -9.47
N GLY A 72 1.15 -12.44 -9.74
CA GLY A 72 0.27 -13.18 -8.86
C GLY A 72 0.07 -12.53 -7.49
N ALA A 73 0.12 -11.20 -7.43
CA ALA A 73 0.02 -10.48 -6.17
C ALA A 73 -1.43 -10.36 -5.70
N GLU A 74 -1.63 -10.61 -4.41
CA GLU A 74 -2.84 -10.20 -3.71
C GLU A 74 -2.50 -8.91 -2.97
N ALA A 75 -3.05 -7.79 -3.42
CA ALA A 75 -2.82 -6.48 -2.83
C ALA A 75 -4.06 -6.01 -2.09
N ASN A 76 -3.86 -5.44 -0.93
CA ASN A 76 -4.95 -4.88 -0.15
C ASN A 76 -4.43 -3.79 0.79
N ALA A 77 -5.37 -3.10 1.42
CA ALA A 77 -5.05 -2.06 2.37
C ALA A 77 -6.17 -1.99 3.41
N PHE A 78 -5.85 -1.43 4.56
CA PHE A 78 -6.88 -1.06 5.52
C PHE A 78 -6.46 0.20 6.29
N THR A 79 -7.46 0.97 6.67
CA THR A 79 -7.31 2.14 7.51
C THR A 79 -8.08 1.92 8.80
N SER A 80 -7.39 2.03 9.93
CA SER A 80 -8.00 1.96 11.26
C SER A 80 -7.92 3.33 11.93
N ARG A 81 -8.28 3.38 13.20
CA ARG A 81 -8.16 4.61 13.99
C ARG A 81 -6.69 5.01 14.21
N ASP A 82 -5.81 4.03 14.35
CA ASP A 82 -4.45 4.23 14.81
C ASP A 82 -3.40 4.10 13.71
N CYS A 83 -3.70 3.36 12.65
CA CYS A 83 -2.72 3.08 11.60
C CYS A 83 -3.38 2.83 10.26
N THR A 84 -2.56 2.92 9.22
CA THR A 84 -2.91 2.53 7.86
C THR A 84 -1.88 1.52 7.38
N ASN A 85 -2.33 0.47 6.73
CA ASN A 85 -1.46 -0.56 6.20
C ASN A 85 -1.77 -0.82 4.74
N TYR A 86 -0.71 -0.93 3.94
CA TYR A 86 -0.77 -1.34 2.53
C TYR A 86 0.09 -2.57 2.39
N TYR A 87 -0.45 -3.66 1.86
CA TYR A 87 0.32 -4.90 1.77
C TYR A 87 0.04 -5.67 0.48
N MET A 88 1.03 -6.49 0.12
CA MET A 88 0.93 -7.44 -0.98
C MET A 88 1.40 -8.80 -0.51
N ARG A 89 0.73 -9.85 -0.98
CA ARG A 89 1.17 -11.23 -0.79
C ARG A 89 1.47 -11.83 -2.16
N VAL A 90 2.65 -12.43 -2.30
CA VAL A 90 3.15 -13.00 -3.54
C VAL A 90 3.89 -14.30 -3.25
N LEU A 91 4.30 -15.02 -4.29
CA LEU A 91 5.30 -16.05 -4.14
C LEU A 91 6.63 -15.41 -3.72
N ASP A 92 7.40 -16.10 -2.92
CA ASP A 92 8.65 -15.59 -2.34
C ASP A 92 9.62 -15.01 -3.39
N LYS A 93 9.74 -15.67 -4.53
CA LYS A 93 10.62 -15.23 -5.63
C LYS A 93 10.15 -13.93 -6.30
N ARG A 94 8.90 -13.53 -6.09
CA ARG A 94 8.33 -12.30 -6.66
C ARG A 94 8.34 -11.12 -5.67
N MET A 95 8.90 -11.32 -4.48
CA MET A 95 8.96 -10.29 -3.45
C MET A 95 9.61 -8.97 -3.93
N PRO A 96 10.74 -8.98 -4.66
CA PRO A 96 11.33 -7.73 -5.15
C PRO A 96 10.39 -6.93 -6.04
N GLU A 97 9.66 -7.59 -6.93
CA GLU A 97 8.70 -6.94 -7.82
C GLU A 97 7.50 -6.38 -7.04
N ALA A 98 7.02 -7.12 -6.05
CA ALA A 98 5.95 -6.65 -5.16
C ALA A 98 6.38 -5.41 -4.37
N ALA A 99 7.61 -5.41 -3.87
CA ALA A 99 8.16 -4.28 -3.15
C ALA A 99 8.25 -3.03 -4.04
N GLU A 100 8.68 -3.18 -5.28
CA GLU A 100 8.75 -2.08 -6.25
C GLU A 100 7.37 -1.52 -6.56
N LEU A 101 6.38 -2.37 -6.81
CA LEU A 101 5.01 -1.94 -7.09
C LEU A 101 4.39 -1.21 -5.89
N LEU A 102 4.58 -1.76 -4.69
CA LEU A 102 4.05 -1.16 -3.48
C LEU A 102 4.66 0.22 -3.21
N ALA A 103 5.97 0.34 -3.42
CA ALA A 103 6.67 1.61 -3.30
C ALA A 103 6.19 2.63 -4.33
N ASP A 104 5.99 2.22 -5.58
CA ASP A 104 5.49 3.08 -6.65
C ASP A 104 4.08 3.59 -6.35
N MET A 105 3.21 2.72 -5.85
CA MET A 105 1.85 3.11 -5.44
C MET A 105 1.86 4.16 -4.34
N LEU A 106 2.74 3.99 -3.34
CA LEU A 106 2.77 4.85 -2.17
C LEU A 106 3.49 6.18 -2.40
N PHE A 107 4.58 6.15 -3.15
CA PHE A 107 5.44 7.33 -3.32
C PHE A 107 5.24 8.06 -4.64
N ASN A 108 4.62 7.44 -5.62
CA ASN A 108 4.41 8.00 -6.95
C ASN A 108 2.95 7.91 -7.41
N SER A 109 2.00 7.94 -6.48
CA SER A 109 0.59 7.89 -6.81
C SER A 109 0.20 9.05 -7.73
N ARG A 110 -0.67 8.76 -8.69
CA ARG A 110 -1.09 9.74 -9.71
C ARG A 110 -2.00 10.82 -9.14
N PHE A 111 -2.92 10.48 -8.25
CA PHE A 111 -3.94 11.38 -7.72
C PHE A 111 -4.64 12.19 -8.80
N ASP A 112 -5.10 11.50 -9.85
CA ASP A 112 -5.79 12.13 -10.97
C ASP A 112 -7.09 12.83 -10.50
N GLU A 113 -7.33 14.06 -10.99
CA GLU A 113 -8.50 14.86 -10.55
C GLU A 113 -9.82 14.19 -10.87
N GLY A 114 -9.93 13.52 -12.03
CA GLY A 114 -11.13 12.81 -12.42
C GLY A 114 -11.41 11.64 -11.50
N ASP A 115 -10.39 10.86 -11.18
CA ASP A 115 -10.49 9.75 -10.24
C ASP A 115 -10.80 10.25 -8.83
N MET A 116 -10.20 11.36 -8.41
CA MET A 116 -10.48 11.98 -7.12
C MET A 116 -11.94 12.38 -6.99
N SER A 117 -12.50 12.98 -8.04
CA SER A 117 -13.92 13.38 -8.07
C SER A 117 -14.83 12.16 -7.97
N THR A 118 -14.52 11.09 -8.69
CA THR A 118 -15.28 9.83 -8.69
C THR A 118 -15.25 9.19 -7.29
N GLU A 119 -14.07 9.05 -6.70
CA GLU A 119 -13.92 8.44 -5.38
C GLU A 119 -14.56 9.28 -4.27
N ARG A 120 -14.53 10.59 -4.41
CA ARG A 120 -15.20 11.49 -3.47
C ARG A 120 -16.70 11.22 -3.44
N GLY A 121 -17.30 10.94 -4.59
CA GLY A 121 -18.70 10.58 -4.68
C GLY A 121 -19.03 9.21 -4.10
N VAL A 122 -18.06 8.29 -4.08
CA VAL A 122 -18.23 6.93 -3.53
C VAL A 122 -18.06 6.92 -2.00
N ILE A 123 -17.07 7.64 -1.48
CA ILE A 123 -16.71 7.59 -0.06
C ILE A 123 -17.53 8.59 0.77
N LEU A 124 -17.78 9.75 0.24
CA LEU A 124 -18.52 10.82 0.90
C LEU A 124 -19.99 10.83 0.43
#